data_0ce4e897451e952aba64cbe85da86c2c
#
_entry.id   0ce4e897451e952aba64cbe85da86c2c
#
_cell.length_a   1.000
_cell.length_b   1.000
_cell.length_c   1.000
_cell.angle_alpha   90.00
_cell.angle_beta   90.00
_cell.angle_gamma   90.00
#
_symmetry.space_group_name_H-M   'P 1'
#
loop_
_entity.id
_entity.type
_entity.pdbx_description
1 polymer ?
#
loop_
_entity_poly.entity_id
_entity_poly.type
_entity_poly.pdbx_seq_one_letter_code
_entity_poly.pdbx_strand_id
1 'polypeptide(L)'
;MAKKNTVTLYDVAQHVGFSKSTVAYVMSGKAADVGAAQKTIEKIKAAAEHLGYVRNCWASSLARQSTGMISVLLSGLAGDWADRVMYSLSQTLRPKAYTPFLAADWDDPLIFEKEVSSAIQRRDEGVICHSFIGDVKQYSRIIESGIPLVFLGDVPCSLSGMTEIN
;
A
#
# COMPACT_ATOMS: atom_id res chain seq x y z
N MET A 1 -18.62 16.19 -17.19
CA MET A 1 -17.61 16.59 -16.18
C MET A 1 -16.27 16.77 -16.86
N ALA A 2 -15.70 17.97 -16.87
CA ALA A 2 -14.38 18.24 -17.46
C ALA A 2 -13.32 17.45 -16.68
N LYS A 3 -12.50 16.68 -17.38
CA LYS A 3 -11.35 15.98 -16.83
C LYS A 3 -10.38 17.05 -16.28
N LYS A 4 -10.28 17.16 -14.96
CA LYS A 4 -9.34 18.10 -14.32
C LYS A 4 -7.94 17.71 -14.82
N ASN A 5 -7.29 18.61 -15.54
CA ASN A 5 -5.95 18.37 -16.09
C ASN A 5 -5.00 18.22 -14.90
N THR A 6 -4.71 16.98 -14.52
CA THR A 6 -3.81 16.69 -13.39
C THR A 6 -2.39 16.93 -13.84
N VAL A 7 -1.69 17.83 -13.16
CA VAL A 7 -0.26 18.10 -13.43
C VAL A 7 0.55 16.81 -13.33
N THR A 8 1.37 16.57 -14.34
CA THR A 8 2.17 15.35 -14.45
C THR A 8 3.66 15.64 -14.18
N LEU A 9 4.44 14.58 -13.99
CA LEU A 9 5.91 14.69 -13.93
C LEU A 9 6.51 15.32 -15.19
N TYR A 10 5.85 15.15 -16.33
CA TYR A 10 6.29 15.75 -17.60
C TYR A 10 6.15 17.27 -17.56
N ASP A 11 5.05 17.79 -17.05
CA ASP A 11 4.80 19.23 -16.93
C ASP A 11 5.83 19.88 -15.98
N VAL A 12 6.16 19.24 -14.88
CA VAL A 12 7.22 19.70 -13.97
C VAL A 12 8.58 19.70 -14.69
N ALA A 13 8.90 18.64 -15.43
CA ALA A 13 10.16 18.52 -16.16
C ALA A 13 10.31 19.62 -17.22
N GLN A 14 9.26 19.90 -17.98
CA GLN A 14 9.24 21.00 -18.94
C GLN A 14 9.45 22.36 -18.25
N HIS A 15 8.76 22.61 -17.14
CA HIS A 15 8.84 23.88 -16.41
C HIS A 15 10.26 24.16 -15.88
N VAL A 16 10.97 23.17 -15.39
CA VAL A 16 12.32 23.34 -14.81
C VAL A 16 13.46 23.17 -15.82
N GLY A 17 13.18 22.64 -17.01
CA GLY A 17 14.18 22.37 -18.04
C GLY A 17 15.08 21.17 -17.76
N PHE A 18 14.59 20.17 -16.98
CA PHE A 18 15.30 18.93 -16.71
C PHE A 18 14.61 17.73 -17.35
N SER A 19 15.34 16.62 -17.48
CA SER A 19 14.76 15.37 -17.97
C SER A 19 13.68 14.84 -17.02
N LYS A 20 12.66 14.17 -17.57
CA LYS A 20 11.63 13.50 -16.77
C LYS A 20 12.23 12.52 -15.76
N SER A 21 13.31 11.83 -16.13
CA SER A 21 14.03 10.91 -15.24
C SER A 21 14.63 11.64 -14.04
N THR A 22 15.34 12.75 -14.27
CA THR A 22 15.93 13.57 -13.20
C THR A 22 14.86 14.04 -12.21
N VAL A 23 13.74 14.57 -12.74
CA VAL A 23 12.63 15.01 -11.90
C VAL A 23 12.02 13.85 -11.13
N ALA A 24 11.84 12.68 -11.77
CA ALA A 24 11.33 11.48 -11.09
C ALA A 24 12.23 11.02 -9.95
N TYR A 25 13.54 10.99 -10.12
CA TYR A 25 14.50 10.64 -9.07
C TYR A 25 14.47 11.63 -7.91
N VAL A 26 14.44 12.93 -8.18
CA VAL A 26 14.32 13.96 -7.14
C VAL A 26 13.02 13.82 -6.37
N MET A 27 11.88 13.67 -7.07
CA MET A 27 10.55 13.54 -6.46
C MET A 27 10.35 12.19 -5.73
N SER A 28 11.19 11.19 -6.02
CA SER A 28 11.18 9.91 -5.30
C SER A 28 12.11 9.86 -4.07
N GLY A 29 12.84 10.94 -3.78
CA GLY A 29 13.83 10.99 -2.70
C GLY A 29 15.17 10.34 -3.05
N LYS A 30 15.36 9.92 -4.29
CA LYS A 30 16.57 9.26 -4.80
C LYS A 30 17.48 10.21 -5.60
N ALA A 31 17.51 11.48 -5.22
CA ALA A 31 18.29 12.52 -5.89
C ALA A 31 19.79 12.22 -5.93
N ALA A 32 20.30 11.50 -4.93
CA ALA A 32 21.69 11.05 -4.86
C ALA A 32 22.05 10.07 -6.00
N ASP A 33 21.11 9.23 -6.43
CA ASP A 33 21.32 8.23 -7.49
C ASP A 33 21.63 8.85 -8.85
N VAL A 34 21.26 10.13 -9.03
CA VAL A 34 21.52 10.90 -10.26
C VAL A 34 22.52 12.04 -10.05
N GLY A 35 23.19 12.09 -8.89
CA GLY A 35 24.16 13.14 -8.57
C GLY A 35 23.59 14.56 -8.62
N ALA A 36 22.30 14.74 -8.33
CA ALA A 36 21.66 16.03 -8.42
C ALA A 36 22.17 16.98 -7.32
N ALA A 37 22.67 18.15 -7.72
CA ALA A 37 23.10 19.18 -6.79
C ALA A 37 21.91 19.69 -5.96
N GLN A 38 22.15 20.08 -4.70
CA GLN A 38 21.12 20.57 -3.78
C GLN A 38 20.25 21.67 -4.38
N LYS A 39 20.85 22.64 -5.06
CA LYS A 39 20.13 23.71 -5.76
C LYS A 39 19.17 23.19 -6.83
N THR A 40 19.52 22.10 -7.52
CA THR A 40 18.66 21.45 -8.52
C THR A 40 17.47 20.76 -7.84
N ILE A 41 17.70 20.09 -6.71
CA ILE A 41 16.65 19.44 -5.91
C ILE A 41 15.63 20.48 -5.44
N GLU A 42 16.10 21.59 -4.90
CA GLU A 42 15.24 22.68 -4.41
C GLU A 42 14.42 23.29 -5.55
N LYS A 43 15.06 23.58 -6.70
CA LYS A 43 14.37 24.09 -7.90
C LYS A 43 13.24 23.19 -8.37
N ILE A 44 13.50 21.87 -8.42
CA ILE A 44 12.50 20.88 -8.85
C ILE A 44 11.35 20.78 -7.86
N LYS A 45 11.63 20.73 -6.56
CA LYS A 45 10.60 20.66 -5.50
C LYS A 45 9.73 21.91 -5.48
N ALA A 46 10.33 23.10 -5.57
CA ALA A 46 9.59 24.38 -5.62
C ALA A 46 8.68 24.46 -6.85
N ALA A 47 9.17 24.02 -8.02
CA ALA A 47 8.35 23.99 -9.23
C ALA A 47 7.19 22.99 -9.14
N ALA A 48 7.41 21.80 -8.55
CA ALA A 48 6.38 20.80 -8.33
C ALA A 48 5.27 21.36 -7.42
N GLU A 49 5.64 22.02 -6.34
CA GLU A 49 4.72 22.68 -5.42
C GLU A 49 3.95 23.81 -6.11
N HIS A 50 4.64 24.71 -6.81
CA HIS A 50 4.02 25.81 -7.54
C HIS A 50 2.99 25.36 -8.58
N LEU A 51 3.28 24.27 -9.29
CA LEU A 51 2.38 23.68 -10.28
C LEU A 51 1.24 22.85 -9.67
N GLY A 52 1.28 22.58 -8.35
CA GLY A 52 0.34 21.70 -7.70
C GLY A 52 0.51 20.23 -8.09
N TYR A 53 1.74 19.80 -8.41
CA TYR A 53 2.02 18.42 -8.73
C TYR A 53 1.85 17.52 -7.50
N VAL A 54 0.99 16.52 -7.61
CA VAL A 54 0.82 15.46 -6.62
C VAL A 54 1.34 14.15 -7.19
N ARG A 55 2.26 13.52 -6.47
CA ARG A 55 2.83 12.25 -6.90
C ARG A 55 1.75 11.17 -6.99
N ASN A 56 1.63 10.54 -8.15
CA ASN A 56 0.76 9.39 -8.31
C ASN A 56 1.40 8.16 -7.66
N CYS A 57 0.83 7.72 -6.52
CA CYS A 57 1.33 6.57 -5.78
C CYS A 57 1.22 5.27 -6.60
N TRP A 58 0.18 5.09 -7.40
CA TRP A 58 -0.02 3.90 -8.23
C TRP A 58 1.04 3.77 -9.34
N ALA A 59 1.35 4.88 -10.03
CA ALA A 59 2.43 4.88 -11.02
C ALA A 59 3.79 4.60 -10.36
N SER A 60 4.00 5.11 -9.14
CA SER A 60 5.22 4.86 -8.38
C SER A 60 5.32 3.41 -7.89
N SER A 61 4.21 2.81 -7.50
CA SER A 61 4.12 1.42 -7.06
C SER A 61 4.43 0.46 -8.21
N LEU A 62 3.90 0.74 -9.39
CA LEU A 62 4.21 -0.04 -10.59
C LEU A 62 5.71 -0.03 -10.92
N ALA A 63 6.35 1.15 -10.86
CA ALA A 63 7.79 1.30 -11.13
C ALA A 63 8.67 0.61 -10.07
N ARG A 64 8.19 0.49 -8.83
CA ARG A 64 8.90 -0.19 -7.73
C ARG A 64 8.54 -1.67 -7.61
N GLN A 65 7.51 -2.13 -8.31
CA GLN A 65 6.87 -3.44 -8.10
C GLN A 65 6.45 -3.69 -6.64
N SER A 66 6.07 -2.62 -5.95
CA SER A 66 5.76 -2.60 -4.52
C SER A 66 4.64 -1.60 -4.27
N THR A 67 3.55 -2.05 -3.67
CA THR A 67 2.39 -1.20 -3.36
C THR A 67 2.54 -0.45 -2.04
N GLY A 68 3.29 -1.01 -1.11
CA GLY A 68 3.38 -0.55 0.26
C GLY A 68 2.06 -0.75 1.04
N MET A 69 1.19 -1.63 0.58
CA MET A 69 -0.11 -1.88 1.22
C MET A 69 -0.11 -3.22 1.96
N ILE A 70 -0.65 -3.22 3.17
CA ILE A 70 -0.95 -4.41 3.97
C ILE A 70 -2.45 -4.41 4.23
N SER A 71 -3.16 -5.38 3.69
CA SER A 71 -4.58 -5.57 4.03
C SER A 71 -4.75 -6.10 5.45
N VAL A 72 -5.70 -5.54 6.17
CA VAL A 72 -6.10 -5.97 7.52
C VAL A 72 -7.58 -6.35 7.45
N LEU A 73 -7.85 -7.65 7.45
CA LEU A 73 -9.20 -8.22 7.34
C LEU A 73 -9.71 -8.53 8.74
N LEU A 74 -10.75 -7.81 9.15
CA LEU A 74 -11.37 -7.95 10.46
C LEU A 74 -12.84 -8.33 10.31
N SER A 75 -13.33 -9.21 11.18
CA SER A 75 -14.74 -9.62 11.21
C SER A 75 -15.69 -8.49 11.63
N GLY A 76 -15.17 -7.43 12.22
CA GLY A 76 -15.94 -6.25 12.59
C GLY A 76 -15.04 -5.12 13.07
N LEU A 77 -15.61 -3.93 13.15
CA LEU A 77 -14.89 -2.70 13.56
C LEU A 77 -15.39 -2.18 14.92
N ALA A 78 -16.20 -2.96 15.61
CA ALA A 78 -16.79 -2.54 16.88
C ALA A 78 -15.87 -2.87 18.07
N GLY A 79 -15.62 -1.83 18.90
CA GLY A 79 -14.99 -1.94 20.19
C GLY A 79 -13.50 -1.61 20.25
N ASP A 80 -13.03 -1.40 21.46
CA ASP A 80 -11.67 -0.96 21.81
C ASP A 80 -10.55 -1.85 21.25
N TRP A 81 -10.87 -3.13 20.98
CA TRP A 81 -9.88 -4.07 20.47
C TRP A 81 -9.44 -3.72 19.04
N ALA A 82 -10.40 -3.50 18.12
CA ALA A 82 -10.09 -3.16 16.73
C ALA A 82 -9.31 -1.85 16.65
N ASP A 83 -9.69 -0.84 17.42
CA ASP A 83 -8.99 0.44 17.51
C ASP A 83 -7.54 0.26 18.00
N ARG A 84 -7.33 -0.54 19.03
CA ARG A 84 -5.99 -0.81 19.58
C ARG A 84 -5.11 -1.55 18.58
N VAL A 85 -5.66 -2.56 17.88
CA VAL A 85 -4.95 -3.29 16.82
C VAL A 85 -4.56 -2.32 15.69
N MET A 86 -5.50 -1.54 15.17
CA MET A 86 -5.23 -0.60 14.08
C MET A 86 -4.26 0.49 14.49
N TYR A 87 -4.34 1.00 15.72
CA TYR A 87 -3.36 1.95 16.24
C TYR A 87 -1.96 1.32 16.25
N SER A 88 -1.81 0.13 16.84
CA SER A 88 -0.54 -0.57 16.96
C SER A 88 0.07 -0.90 15.59
N LEU A 89 -0.74 -1.42 14.66
CA LEU A 89 -0.33 -1.70 13.29
C LEU A 89 0.14 -0.42 12.59
N SER A 90 -0.60 0.68 12.73
CA SER A 90 -0.23 1.96 12.12
C SER A 90 1.09 2.49 12.65
N GLN A 91 1.34 2.39 13.95
CA GLN A 91 2.61 2.81 14.56
C GLN A 91 3.79 1.95 14.08
N THR A 92 3.55 0.65 13.84
CA THR A 92 4.60 -0.29 13.43
C THR A 92 4.89 -0.23 11.92
N LEU A 93 3.85 -0.06 11.10
CA LEU A 93 3.95 -0.15 9.65
C LEU A 93 4.39 1.16 8.98
N ARG A 94 3.91 2.31 9.47
CA ARG A 94 4.24 3.63 8.88
C ARG A 94 5.75 3.93 8.81
N PRO A 95 6.56 3.70 9.86
CA PRO A 95 8.01 3.92 9.77
C PRO A 95 8.70 3.06 8.72
N LYS A 96 8.08 1.93 8.34
CA LYS A 96 8.54 1.01 7.31
C LYS A 96 7.96 1.31 5.93
N ALA A 97 7.27 2.45 5.77
CA ALA A 97 6.60 2.89 4.55
C ALA A 97 5.44 1.98 4.08
N TYR A 98 4.85 1.21 5.00
CA TYR A 98 3.62 0.46 4.75
C TYR A 98 2.38 1.23 5.20
N THR A 99 1.30 1.04 4.45
CA THR A 99 -0.02 1.59 4.76
C THR A 99 -0.98 0.44 5.06
N PRO A 100 -1.52 0.32 6.29
CA PRO A 100 -2.56 -0.64 6.58
C PRO A 100 -3.86 -0.23 5.87
N PHE A 101 -4.43 -1.16 5.12
CA PHE A 101 -5.74 -1.02 4.47
C PHE A 101 -6.74 -1.90 5.21
N LEU A 102 -7.63 -1.24 5.95
CA LEU A 102 -8.65 -1.94 6.73
C LEU A 102 -9.82 -2.34 5.85
N ALA A 103 -10.20 -3.62 5.89
CA ALA A 103 -11.40 -4.16 5.31
C ALA A 103 -12.16 -4.96 6.38
N ALA A 104 -13.46 -4.71 6.50
CA ALA A 104 -14.32 -5.44 7.41
C ALA A 104 -15.22 -6.38 6.61
N ASP A 105 -15.22 -7.65 6.98
CA ASP A 105 -16.05 -8.67 6.32
C ASP A 105 -17.37 -8.94 7.04
N TRP A 106 -17.52 -8.45 8.29
CA TRP A 106 -18.72 -8.57 9.10
C TRP A 106 -19.21 -10.02 9.27
N ASP A 107 -18.29 -10.96 9.33
CA ASP A 107 -18.56 -12.40 9.38
C ASP A 107 -19.33 -12.93 8.16
N ASP A 108 -19.31 -12.19 7.03
CA ASP A 108 -19.92 -12.59 5.77
C ASP A 108 -18.87 -13.19 4.81
N PRO A 109 -18.93 -14.51 4.51
CA PRO A 109 -17.96 -15.17 3.63
C PRO A 109 -17.92 -14.58 2.21
N LEU A 110 -19.03 -13.98 1.71
CA LEU A 110 -19.06 -13.37 0.39
C LEU A 110 -18.33 -12.02 0.38
N ILE A 111 -18.42 -11.26 1.47
CA ILE A 111 -17.65 -10.02 1.63
C ILE A 111 -16.18 -10.38 1.77
N PHE A 112 -15.85 -11.34 2.63
CA PHE A 112 -14.47 -11.81 2.81
C PHE A 112 -13.83 -12.24 1.47
N GLU A 113 -14.53 -13.03 0.64
CA GLU A 113 -14.05 -13.45 -0.68
C GLU A 113 -13.75 -12.24 -1.60
N LYS A 114 -14.58 -11.21 -1.57
CA LYS A 114 -14.34 -9.97 -2.34
C LYS A 114 -13.10 -9.23 -1.86
N GLU A 115 -12.91 -9.13 -0.54
CA GLU A 115 -11.75 -8.46 0.04
C GLU A 115 -10.45 -9.22 -0.24
N VAL A 116 -10.47 -10.55 -0.16
CA VAL A 116 -9.34 -11.40 -0.57
C VAL A 116 -9.00 -11.18 -2.05
N SER A 117 -10.01 -11.22 -2.93
CA SER A 117 -9.81 -10.97 -4.36
C SER A 117 -9.26 -9.57 -4.62
N SER A 118 -9.73 -8.57 -3.88
CA SER A 118 -9.27 -7.18 -3.97
C SER A 118 -7.81 -7.04 -3.53
N ALA A 119 -7.40 -7.69 -2.43
CA ALA A 119 -6.03 -7.68 -1.94
C ALA A 119 -5.05 -8.29 -2.98
N ILE A 120 -5.45 -9.43 -3.58
CA ILE A 120 -4.67 -10.08 -4.64
C ILE A 120 -4.56 -9.18 -5.89
N GLN A 121 -5.67 -8.56 -6.33
CA GLN A 121 -5.68 -7.66 -7.49
C GLN A 121 -4.85 -6.40 -7.27
N ARG A 122 -4.86 -5.83 -6.05
CA ARG A 122 -4.01 -4.70 -5.69
C ARG A 122 -2.54 -5.09 -5.57
N ARG A 123 -2.23 -6.38 -5.47
CA ARG A 123 -0.90 -6.92 -5.16
C ARG A 123 -0.40 -6.39 -3.81
N ASP A 124 -1.23 -6.55 -2.79
CA ASP A 124 -0.85 -6.17 -1.44
C ASP A 124 0.37 -6.97 -0.98
N GLU A 125 1.22 -6.37 -0.18
CA GLU A 125 2.50 -6.98 0.25
C GLU A 125 2.36 -7.87 1.47
N GLY A 126 1.17 -7.92 2.04
CA GLY A 126 0.79 -8.83 3.11
C GLY A 126 -0.69 -8.71 3.44
N VAL A 127 -1.21 -9.75 4.03
CA VAL A 127 -2.58 -9.79 4.56
C VAL A 127 -2.52 -10.21 6.01
N ILE A 128 -3.18 -9.45 6.87
CA ILE A 128 -3.39 -9.75 8.29
C ILE A 128 -4.86 -10.07 8.47
N CYS A 129 -5.18 -11.26 8.94
CA CYS A 129 -6.54 -11.70 9.24
C CYS A 129 -6.75 -11.83 10.74
N HIS A 130 -7.93 -11.42 11.20
CA HIS A 130 -8.45 -11.78 12.51
C HIS A 130 -9.69 -12.64 12.31
N SER A 131 -9.78 -13.75 12.94
CA SER A 131 -10.81 -14.77 12.77
C SER A 131 -10.77 -15.53 11.43
N PHE A 132 -11.24 -16.76 11.51
CA PHE A 132 -11.37 -17.63 10.36
C PHE A 132 -12.82 -17.63 9.88
N ILE A 133 -13.02 -17.15 8.65
CA ILE A 133 -14.33 -17.04 8.01
C ILE A 133 -14.28 -17.75 6.67
N GLY A 134 -15.35 -18.47 6.34
CA GLY A 134 -15.46 -19.14 5.04
C GLY A 134 -14.67 -20.43 4.92
N ASP A 135 -14.03 -20.65 3.78
CA ASP A 135 -13.30 -21.89 3.44
C ASP A 135 -11.78 -21.66 3.44
N VAL A 136 -11.03 -22.66 3.83
CA VAL A 136 -9.56 -22.74 3.72
C VAL A 136 -9.04 -22.33 2.33
N LYS A 137 -9.80 -22.59 1.28
CA LYS A 137 -9.43 -22.23 -0.10
C LYS A 137 -9.21 -20.73 -0.31
N GLN A 138 -9.94 -19.88 0.39
CA GLN A 138 -9.80 -18.42 0.26
C GLN A 138 -8.43 -17.97 0.77
N TYR A 139 -7.99 -18.55 1.87
CA TYR A 139 -6.67 -18.27 2.46
C TYR A 139 -5.53 -18.88 1.64
N SER A 140 -5.74 -20.11 1.13
CA SER A 140 -4.77 -20.75 0.23
C SER A 140 -4.50 -19.89 -1.01
N ARG A 141 -5.51 -19.27 -1.59
CA ARG A 141 -5.36 -18.34 -2.73
C ARG A 141 -4.46 -17.13 -2.41
N ILE A 142 -4.51 -16.59 -1.20
CA ILE A 142 -3.61 -15.50 -0.78
C ILE A 142 -2.17 -16.00 -0.82
N ILE A 143 -1.91 -17.15 -0.19
CA ILE A 143 -0.58 -17.77 -0.09
C ILE A 143 -0.05 -18.16 -1.48
N GLU A 144 -0.88 -18.79 -2.30
CA GLU A 144 -0.55 -19.20 -3.69
C GLU A 144 -0.24 -17.99 -4.59
N SER A 145 -0.83 -16.82 -4.27
CA SER A 145 -0.51 -15.55 -4.95
C SER A 145 0.83 -14.96 -4.52
N GLY A 146 1.55 -15.61 -3.60
CA GLY A 146 2.83 -15.15 -3.07
C GLY A 146 2.70 -14.03 -2.02
N ILE A 147 1.50 -13.78 -1.50
CA ILE A 147 1.25 -12.76 -0.49
C ILE A 147 1.38 -13.39 0.90
N PRO A 148 2.28 -12.89 1.77
CA PRO A 148 2.38 -13.34 3.15
C PRO A 148 1.07 -13.15 3.90
N LEU A 149 0.65 -14.18 4.64
CA LEU A 149 -0.56 -14.20 5.44
C LEU A 149 -0.21 -14.36 6.92
N VAL A 150 -0.74 -13.47 7.74
CA VAL A 150 -0.59 -13.47 9.19
C VAL A 150 -1.97 -13.53 9.83
N PHE A 151 -2.13 -14.38 10.83
CA PHE A 151 -3.33 -14.41 11.68
C PHE A 151 -3.08 -13.76 13.03
N LEU A 152 -4.08 -13.04 13.52
CA LEU A 152 -4.16 -12.55 14.88
C LEU A 152 -5.19 -13.39 15.62
N GLY A 153 -4.74 -14.32 16.47
CA GLY A 153 -5.57 -15.26 17.21
C GLY A 153 -5.52 -16.68 16.66
N ASP A 154 -6.48 -17.51 17.07
CA ASP A 154 -6.50 -18.94 16.77
C ASP A 154 -6.71 -19.25 15.28
N VAL A 155 -5.91 -20.17 14.77
CA VAL A 155 -5.95 -20.60 13.38
C VAL A 155 -6.37 -22.08 13.31
N PRO A 156 -7.25 -22.46 12.37
CA PRO A 156 -7.48 -23.88 12.10
C PRO A 156 -6.20 -24.55 11.59
N CYS A 157 -5.82 -25.68 12.20
CA CYS A 157 -4.54 -26.39 12.01
C CYS A 157 -4.19 -26.86 10.60
N SER A 158 -4.92 -26.45 9.56
CA SER A 158 -4.82 -27.03 8.20
C SER A 158 -4.15 -26.13 7.15
N LEU A 159 -3.69 -24.94 7.51
CA LEU A 159 -3.06 -24.01 6.57
C LEU A 159 -1.53 -24.03 6.73
N SER A 160 -0.82 -24.58 5.75
CA SER A 160 0.64 -24.49 5.69
C SER A 160 1.07 -23.18 5.00
N GLY A 161 2.15 -22.54 5.47
CA GLY A 161 2.70 -21.30 4.90
C GLY A 161 2.25 -20.01 5.57
N MET A 162 1.65 -20.08 6.74
CA MET A 162 1.25 -18.94 7.56
C MET A 162 2.24 -18.62 8.68
N THR A 163 2.17 -17.38 9.17
CA THR A 163 2.72 -16.98 10.46
C THR A 163 1.56 -16.67 11.41
N GLU A 164 1.48 -17.41 12.50
CA GLU A 164 0.54 -17.18 13.60
C GLU A 164 1.18 -16.26 14.64
N ILE A 165 0.41 -15.28 15.13
CA ILE A 165 0.81 -14.40 16.25
C ILE A 165 -0.29 -14.48 17.31
N ASN A 166 0.02 -15.09 18.45
CA ASN A 166 -0.83 -15.17 19.63
C ASN A 166 -0.63 -13.97 20.55
#